data_6518dba36d8da972afcdfd0fdbac3027
#
_entry.id   6518dba36d8da972afcdfd0fdbac3027
#
_cell.length_a   1.000
_cell.length_b   1.000
_cell.length_c   1.000
_cell.angle_alpha   90.00
_cell.angle_beta   90.00
_cell.angle_gamma   90.00
#
_symmetry.space_group_name_H-M   'P 1'
#
loop_
_entity.id
_entity.type
_entity.pdbx_description
1 polymer ?
#
loop_
_entity_poly.entity_id
_entity_poly.type
_entity_poly.pdbx_seq_one_letter_code
_entity_poly.pdbx_strand_id
1 'polypeptide(L)'
;MGLKNVFGMIGGERGSLHTYIHPKIADLNKFVKIDLTVLDAFRILKNHGPTGGRLDDVDNSPERARRIIVSTDPVAVDAYGATLFGIQPKDVGYIRESHEQGLGEVDFRLRGFEEIYV
;
A
#
# COMPACT_ATOMS: atom_id res chain seq x y z
N MET A 1 3.46 -0.45 1.64
CA MET A 1 2.30 -1.26 1.30
C MET A 1 2.68 -2.13 0.11
N GLY A 2 1.76 -2.84 -0.50
CA GLY A 2 2.02 -3.92 -1.47
C GLY A 2 2.88 -3.50 -2.67
N LEU A 3 2.53 -2.40 -3.34
CA LEU A 3 3.29 -1.90 -4.50
C LEU A 3 4.78 -1.66 -4.18
N LYS A 4 5.08 -1.03 -3.05
CA LYS A 4 6.47 -0.78 -2.64
C LYS A 4 7.18 -2.06 -2.19
N ASN A 5 6.45 -3.06 -1.71
CA ASN A 5 7.03 -4.31 -1.22
C ASN A 5 7.80 -5.06 -2.32
N VAL A 6 7.42 -4.88 -3.57
CA VAL A 6 8.08 -5.45 -4.75
C VAL A 6 9.57 -5.03 -4.85
N PHE A 7 9.95 -3.89 -4.27
CA PHE A 7 11.36 -3.51 -4.18
C PHE A 7 12.23 -4.53 -3.43
N GLY A 8 11.64 -5.33 -2.55
CA GLY A 8 12.33 -6.44 -1.89
C GLY A 8 12.84 -7.53 -2.83
N MET A 9 12.29 -7.62 -4.04
CA MET A 9 12.67 -8.60 -5.07
C MET A 9 13.87 -8.16 -5.90
N ILE A 10 14.28 -6.89 -5.82
CA ILE A 10 15.41 -6.36 -6.59
C ILE A 10 16.68 -6.58 -5.80
N GLY A 11 17.70 -7.12 -6.49
CA GLY A 11 19.06 -7.21 -5.97
C GLY A 11 19.86 -5.92 -6.16
N GLY A 12 21.09 -5.91 -5.66
CA GLY A 12 22.03 -4.79 -5.84
C GLY A 12 21.81 -3.64 -4.87
N GLU A 13 22.31 -2.45 -5.24
CA GLU A 13 22.22 -1.25 -4.42
C GLU A 13 20.85 -0.60 -4.52
N ARG A 14 20.01 -0.86 -3.54
CA ARG A 14 18.62 -0.37 -3.48
C ARG A 14 18.51 1.09 -3.00
N GLY A 15 19.58 1.66 -2.44
CA GLY A 15 19.58 3.05 -1.94
C GLY A 15 19.26 4.05 -3.05
N SER A 16 19.81 3.86 -4.24
CA SER A 16 19.57 4.71 -5.41
C SER A 16 18.12 4.69 -5.90
N LEU A 17 17.34 3.65 -5.55
CA LEU A 17 15.93 3.56 -5.92
C LEU A 17 15.06 4.55 -5.15
N HIS A 18 15.52 5.06 -4.01
CA HIS A 18 14.78 6.05 -3.23
C HIS A 18 14.74 7.42 -3.90
N THR A 19 15.67 7.71 -4.82
CA THR A 19 15.60 8.91 -5.66
C THR A 19 14.51 8.71 -6.72
N TYR A 20 13.54 9.63 -6.77
CA TYR A 20 12.34 9.50 -7.64
C TYR A 20 11.59 8.18 -7.41
N ILE A 21 11.33 7.85 -6.15
CA ILE A 21 10.79 6.55 -5.74
C ILE A 21 9.41 6.25 -6.34
N HIS A 22 8.55 7.25 -6.52
CA HIS A 22 7.17 7.06 -6.95
C HIS A 22 7.05 6.43 -8.35
N PRO A 23 7.63 7.02 -9.42
CA PRO A 23 7.59 6.40 -10.74
C PRO A 23 8.32 5.07 -10.78
N LYS A 24 9.43 4.90 -10.04
CA LYS A 24 10.16 3.64 -10.00
C LYS A 24 9.35 2.49 -9.39
N ILE A 25 8.50 2.78 -8.38
CA ILE A 25 7.57 1.77 -7.86
C ILE A 25 6.56 1.36 -8.93
N ALA A 26 5.96 2.32 -9.63
CA ALA A 26 5.01 2.04 -10.69
C ALA A 26 5.66 1.25 -11.83
N ASP A 27 6.81 1.70 -12.32
CA ASP A 27 7.54 1.03 -13.39
C ASP A 27 7.91 -0.41 -13.04
N LEU A 28 8.39 -0.66 -11.83
CA LEU A 28 8.72 -2.01 -11.39
C LEU A 28 7.51 -2.94 -11.39
N ASN A 29 6.36 -2.44 -10.94
CA ASN A 29 5.13 -3.24 -10.90
C ASN A 29 4.56 -3.55 -12.30
N LYS A 30 5.05 -2.94 -13.37
CA LYS A 30 4.77 -3.37 -14.75
C LYS A 30 5.46 -4.70 -15.10
N PHE A 31 6.64 -4.92 -14.55
CA PHE A 31 7.44 -6.11 -14.84
C PHE A 31 7.08 -7.27 -13.89
N VAL A 32 6.74 -6.94 -12.65
CA VAL A 32 6.39 -7.93 -11.63
C VAL A 32 4.88 -8.05 -11.55
N LYS A 33 4.35 -9.14 -12.12
CA LYS A 33 2.93 -9.43 -12.01
C LYS A 33 2.60 -9.94 -10.61
N ILE A 34 1.73 -9.22 -9.91
CA ILE A 34 1.21 -9.61 -8.60
C ILE A 34 -0.16 -10.22 -8.80
N ASP A 35 -0.35 -11.47 -8.40
CA ASP A 35 -1.63 -12.17 -8.51
C ASP A 35 -2.55 -11.88 -7.33
N LEU A 36 -1.97 -11.69 -6.15
CA LEU A 36 -2.71 -11.40 -4.92
C LEU A 36 -1.89 -10.53 -3.99
N THR A 37 -2.51 -9.51 -3.43
CA THR A 37 -1.94 -8.69 -2.37
C THR A 37 -2.76 -8.88 -1.09
N VAL A 38 -2.07 -9.19 -0.01
CA VAL A 38 -2.64 -9.25 1.35
C VAL A 38 -1.96 -8.18 2.19
N LEU A 39 -2.73 -7.24 2.69
CA LEU A 39 -2.28 -6.19 3.59
C LEU A 39 -2.78 -6.48 5.00
N ASP A 40 -1.85 -6.79 5.89
CA ASP A 40 -2.13 -6.87 7.32
C ASP A 40 -2.19 -5.45 7.91
N ALA A 41 -3.37 -5.04 8.31
CA ALA A 41 -3.65 -3.80 9.00
C ALA A 41 -4.28 -4.06 10.39
N PHE A 42 -3.94 -5.20 11.02
CA PHE A 42 -4.43 -5.52 12.34
C PHE A 42 -3.91 -4.56 13.41
N ARG A 43 -2.64 -4.14 13.27
CA ARG A 43 -2.01 -3.09 14.07
C ARG A 43 -1.26 -2.14 13.13
N ILE A 44 -1.53 -0.86 13.24
CA ILE A 44 -0.98 0.15 12.33
C ILE A 44 -0.03 1.06 13.11
N LEU A 45 1.23 1.15 12.67
CA LEU A 45 2.18 2.11 13.21
C LEU A 45 1.93 3.49 12.56
N LYS A 46 1.27 4.39 13.27
CA LYS A 46 0.87 5.71 12.75
C LYS A 46 2.02 6.69 12.66
N ASN A 47 2.94 6.65 13.60
CA ASN A 47 4.04 7.60 13.71
C ASN A 47 5.38 6.88 13.79
N HIS A 48 6.46 7.57 13.39
CA HIS A 48 7.84 7.10 13.49
C HIS A 48 8.13 5.78 12.76
N GLY A 49 7.27 5.38 11.80
CA GLY A 49 7.56 4.21 10.96
C GLY A 49 8.68 4.47 9.93
N PRO A 50 9.21 3.42 9.30
CA PRO A 50 8.82 2.01 9.48
C PRO A 50 9.58 1.29 10.60
N THR A 51 10.65 1.86 11.15
CA THR A 51 11.59 1.17 12.07
C THR A 51 11.69 1.80 13.45
N GLY A 52 10.99 2.88 13.69
CA GLY A 52 10.92 3.56 14.97
C GLY A 52 9.56 3.40 15.64
N GLY A 53 9.32 4.25 16.62
CA GLY A 53 8.02 4.34 17.29
C GLY A 53 7.99 3.66 18.66
N ARG A 54 6.93 3.99 19.38
CA ARG A 54 6.59 3.48 20.70
C ARG A 54 5.27 2.72 20.60
N LEU A 55 4.90 2.00 21.65
CA LEU A 55 3.59 1.33 21.69
C LEU A 55 2.41 2.31 21.52
N ASP A 56 2.56 3.53 22.00
CA ASP A 56 1.55 4.59 21.86
C ASP A 56 1.38 5.09 20.41
N ASP A 57 2.34 4.81 19.53
CA ASP A 57 2.28 5.11 18.10
C ASP A 57 1.50 4.06 17.31
N VAL A 58 1.16 2.93 17.96
CA VAL A 58 0.44 1.83 17.33
C VAL A 58 -1.06 2.02 17.50
N ASP A 59 -1.78 2.07 16.39
CA ASP A 59 -3.24 2.04 16.37
C ASP A 59 -3.73 0.59 16.23
N ASN A 60 -4.57 0.17 17.15
CA ASN A 60 -5.28 -1.10 17.11
C ASN A 60 -6.79 -0.90 17.28
N SER A 61 -7.28 0.32 17.04
CA SER A 61 -8.68 0.67 17.16
C SER A 61 -9.54 -0.03 16.09
N PRO A 62 -10.78 -0.42 16.40
CA PRO A 62 -11.66 -1.05 15.40
C PRO A 62 -11.99 -0.12 14.22
N GLU A 63 -11.92 1.20 14.42
CA GLU A 63 -12.26 2.19 13.39
C GLU A 63 -11.22 2.24 12.26
N ARG A 64 -9.95 1.98 12.56
CA ARG A 64 -8.85 2.09 11.60
C ARG A 64 -8.06 0.82 11.39
N ALA A 65 -7.84 0.07 12.47
CA ALA A 65 -7.06 -1.16 12.48
C ALA A 65 -7.95 -2.41 12.55
N ARG A 66 -7.36 -3.54 12.94
CA ARG A 66 -8.01 -4.86 13.06
C ARG A 66 -8.62 -5.33 11.75
N ARG A 67 -7.91 -5.07 10.64
CA ARG A 67 -8.34 -5.44 9.29
C ARG A 67 -7.27 -6.23 8.57
N ILE A 68 -7.73 -7.09 7.69
CA ILE A 68 -6.91 -7.71 6.65
C ILE A 68 -7.57 -7.34 5.32
N ILE A 69 -6.80 -6.75 4.42
CA ILE A 69 -7.27 -6.32 3.11
C ILE A 69 -6.66 -7.23 2.06
N VAL A 70 -7.49 -7.79 1.20
CA VAL A 70 -7.08 -8.74 0.16
C VAL A 70 -7.64 -8.30 -1.18
N SER A 71 -6.82 -8.26 -2.21
CA SER A 71 -7.25 -8.00 -3.57
C SER A 71 -6.24 -8.52 -4.59
N THR A 72 -6.73 -8.82 -5.79
CA THR A 72 -5.90 -9.03 -6.98
C THR A 72 -5.44 -7.72 -7.62
N ASP A 73 -5.95 -6.58 -7.13
CA ASP A 73 -5.56 -5.24 -7.56
C ASP A 73 -4.66 -4.60 -6.49
N PRO A 74 -3.34 -4.55 -6.69
CA PRO A 74 -2.40 -4.01 -5.70
C PRO A 74 -2.55 -2.50 -5.48
N VAL A 75 -3.04 -1.76 -6.49
CA VAL A 75 -3.33 -0.32 -6.37
C VAL A 75 -4.50 -0.10 -5.44
N ALA A 76 -5.57 -0.88 -5.59
CA ALA A 76 -6.75 -0.81 -4.74
C ALA A 76 -6.42 -1.12 -3.28
N VAL A 77 -5.56 -2.13 -3.01
CA VAL A 77 -5.10 -2.45 -1.65
C VAL A 77 -4.33 -1.29 -1.04
N ASP A 78 -3.37 -0.72 -1.77
CA ASP A 78 -2.58 0.39 -1.26
C ASP A 78 -3.41 1.67 -1.12
N ALA A 79 -4.41 1.89 -2.00
CA ALA A 79 -5.36 2.97 -1.89
C ALA A 79 -6.22 2.86 -0.63
N TYR A 80 -6.77 1.67 -0.35
CA TYR A 80 -7.47 1.42 0.90
C TYR A 80 -6.55 1.65 2.10
N GLY A 81 -5.32 1.10 2.06
CA GLY A 81 -4.33 1.28 3.11
C GLY A 81 -4.01 2.75 3.40
N ALA A 82 -3.96 3.63 2.40
CA ALA A 82 -3.76 5.06 2.58
C ALA A 82 -4.88 5.70 3.42
N THR A 83 -6.14 5.28 3.21
CA THR A 83 -7.28 5.81 3.97
C THR A 83 -7.20 5.50 5.46
N LEU A 84 -6.56 4.39 5.86
CA LEU A 84 -6.38 4.05 7.27
C LEU A 84 -5.48 5.06 8.00
N PHE A 85 -4.64 5.78 7.26
CA PHE A 85 -3.82 6.89 7.77
C PHE A 85 -4.48 8.26 7.59
N GLY A 86 -5.71 8.31 7.06
CA GLY A 86 -6.40 9.57 6.75
C GLY A 86 -5.82 10.29 5.52
N ILE A 87 -5.07 9.59 4.69
CA ILE A 87 -4.43 10.14 3.48
C ILE A 87 -5.33 9.83 2.27
N GLN A 88 -5.55 10.84 1.43
CA GLN A 88 -6.23 10.60 0.15
C GLN A 88 -5.32 9.74 -0.75
N PRO A 89 -5.81 8.63 -1.32
CA PRO A 89 -4.98 7.74 -2.12
C PRO A 89 -4.23 8.43 -3.27
N LYS A 90 -4.87 9.40 -3.92
CA LYS A 90 -4.28 10.17 -5.03
C LYS A 90 -3.15 11.10 -4.61
N ASP A 91 -3.05 11.45 -3.33
CA ASP A 91 -1.95 12.26 -2.78
C ASP A 91 -0.68 11.42 -2.58
N VAL A 92 -0.81 10.10 -2.57
CA VAL A 92 0.34 9.20 -2.50
C VAL A 92 0.89 8.98 -3.90
N GLY A 93 2.04 9.57 -4.19
CA GLY A 93 2.59 9.63 -5.55
C GLY A 93 2.66 8.28 -6.27
N TYR A 94 3.20 7.24 -5.64
CA TYR A 94 3.31 5.94 -6.31
C TYR A 94 1.96 5.23 -6.54
N ILE A 95 0.93 5.51 -5.73
CA ILE A 95 -0.43 4.99 -5.95
C ILE A 95 -1.03 5.66 -7.18
N ARG A 96 -0.92 7.00 -7.26
CA ARG A 96 -1.37 7.79 -8.41
C ARG A 96 -0.67 7.34 -9.69
N GLU A 97 0.66 7.30 -9.69
CA GLU A 97 1.48 6.85 -10.83
C GLU A 97 1.09 5.46 -11.32
N SER A 98 0.90 4.51 -10.38
CA SER A 98 0.49 3.15 -10.72
C SER A 98 -0.91 3.10 -11.35
N HIS A 99 -1.84 3.90 -10.85
CA HIS A 99 -3.18 4.03 -11.45
C HIS A 99 -3.13 4.62 -12.85
N GLU A 100 -2.41 5.74 -13.03
CA GLU A 100 -2.24 6.41 -14.33
C GLU A 100 -1.57 5.50 -15.37
N GLN A 101 -0.72 4.59 -14.93
CA GLN A 101 -0.07 3.59 -15.78
C GLN A 101 -0.93 2.33 -16.03
N GLY A 102 -2.16 2.30 -15.51
CA GLY A 102 -3.11 1.20 -15.75
C GLY A 102 -2.85 -0.07 -14.94
N LEU A 103 -2.09 0.01 -13.84
CA LEU A 103 -1.75 -1.14 -13.00
C LEU A 103 -2.88 -1.53 -12.03
N GLY A 104 -3.88 -0.67 -11.85
CA GLY A 104 -5.02 -0.93 -10.99
C GLY A 104 -5.85 0.33 -10.71
N GLU A 105 -6.86 0.19 -9.85
CA GLU A 105 -7.86 1.22 -9.59
C GLU A 105 -7.59 1.93 -8.26
N VAL A 106 -7.45 3.26 -8.32
CA VAL A 106 -7.25 4.09 -7.12
C VAL A 106 -8.53 4.27 -6.30
N ASP A 107 -9.68 4.27 -6.95
CA ASP A 107 -10.97 4.17 -6.23
C ASP A 107 -11.34 2.69 -6.03
N PHE A 108 -10.86 2.12 -4.94
CA PHE A 108 -11.07 0.71 -4.63
C PHE A 108 -12.55 0.31 -4.55
N ARG A 109 -13.47 1.27 -4.32
CA ARG A 109 -14.92 1.01 -4.27
C ARG A 109 -15.47 0.53 -5.61
N LEU A 110 -14.83 0.93 -6.72
CA LEU A 110 -15.20 0.49 -8.07
C LEU A 110 -14.87 -0.97 -8.34
N ARG A 111 -14.09 -1.63 -7.47
CA ARG A 111 -13.69 -3.04 -7.60
C ARG A 111 -14.62 -4.04 -6.92
N GLY A 112 -15.78 -3.60 -6.45
CA GLY A 112 -16.70 -4.51 -5.76
C GLY A 112 -16.20 -4.85 -4.35
N PHE A 113 -16.04 -3.84 -3.55
CA PHE A 113 -15.58 -3.94 -2.16
C PHE A 113 -16.61 -4.63 -1.27
N GLU A 114 -16.16 -5.63 -0.51
CA GLU A 114 -16.96 -6.35 0.48
C GLU A 114 -16.24 -6.36 1.83
N GLU A 115 -16.96 -6.10 2.91
CA GLU A 115 -16.47 -6.25 4.29
C GLU A 115 -17.05 -7.50 4.92
N ILE A 116 -16.19 -8.35 5.46
CA ILE A 116 -16.56 -9.55 6.21
C ILE A 116 -16.18 -9.33 7.67
N TYR A 117 -17.17 -9.44 8.55
CA TYR A 117 -16.98 -9.33 9.99
C TYR A 117 -16.91 -10.72 10.61
N VAL A 118 -15.89 -10.97 11.42
CA VAL A 118 -15.66 -12.22 12.12
C VAL A 118 -15.56 -11.99 13.63
#